data_fa35701412f68746f705e794b09e0786
#
_entry.id   fa35701412f68746f705e794b09e0786
#
_cell.length_a   1.000
_cell.length_b   1.000
_cell.length_c   1.000
_cell.angle_alpha   90.00
_cell.angle_beta   90.00
_cell.angle_gamma   90.00
#
_symmetry.space_group_name_H-M   'P 1'
#
loop_
_entity.id
_entity.type
_entity.pdbx_description
1 polymer ?
#
loop_
_entity_poly.entity_id
_entity_poly.type
_entity_poly.pdbx_seq_one_letter_code
_entity_poly.pdbx_strand_id
1 'polypeptide(L)'
;MKDKIPFVPLKEIATIKQGLSVRSKIWKSSTREEIEDLYGLQKNDVVILRKMYSNGKKIAALVEDTKIVVVPSASSMIIRPDTTKIFPLYLKAFLEFLPSDKVIKELKLTSKKHLLSKGSLSKLLVPLPPVTEQIALSDKYDKVKTVDFYHRYANPIIEQYDSLMKFLWNCYQTDKKDIIS
;
A
#
# COMPACT_ATOMS: atom_id res chain seq x y z
N MET A 1 -1.53 -29.78 4.28
CA MET A 1 -0.67 -28.70 4.84
C MET A 1 -1.09 -27.40 4.18
N LYS A 2 -1.47 -26.41 4.96
CA LYS A 2 -1.62 -25.05 4.36
C LYS A 2 -0.21 -24.57 4.03
N ASP A 3 0.07 -24.35 2.76
CA ASP A 3 1.36 -23.81 2.35
C ASP A 3 1.58 -22.48 3.08
N LYS A 4 2.77 -22.32 3.62
CA LYS A 4 3.16 -21.12 4.36
C LYS A 4 3.17 -19.95 3.38
N ILE A 5 2.39 -18.90 3.67
CA ILE A 5 2.34 -17.71 2.82
C ILE A 5 3.71 -17.02 2.87
N PRO A 6 4.42 -16.84 1.76
CA PRO A 6 5.69 -16.14 1.77
C PRO A 6 5.51 -14.64 2.03
N PHE A 7 6.47 -14.05 2.71
CA PHE A 7 6.56 -12.60 2.94
C PHE A 7 7.72 -12.04 2.14
N VAL A 8 7.43 -11.03 1.34
CA VAL A 8 8.39 -10.46 0.39
C VAL A 8 8.52 -8.95 0.64
N PRO A 9 9.76 -8.40 0.67
CA PRO A 9 9.96 -6.96 0.76
C PRO A 9 9.26 -6.22 -0.38
N LEU A 10 8.59 -5.12 -0.09
CA LEU A 10 7.84 -4.36 -1.08
C LEU A 10 8.70 -3.96 -2.30
N LYS A 11 9.98 -3.65 -2.09
CA LYS A 11 10.92 -3.32 -3.18
C LYS A 11 11.11 -4.42 -4.22
N GLU A 12 10.81 -5.68 -3.89
CA GLU A 12 10.98 -6.83 -4.80
C GLU A 12 9.73 -7.06 -5.68
N ILE A 13 8.61 -6.46 -5.30
CA ILE A 13 7.32 -6.62 -5.98
C ILE A 13 6.72 -5.31 -6.49
N ALA A 14 7.37 -4.18 -6.22
CA ALA A 14 6.93 -2.87 -6.68
C ALA A 14 8.10 -1.89 -6.76
N THR A 15 7.98 -0.91 -7.64
CA THR A 15 8.83 0.28 -7.60
C THR A 15 8.18 1.35 -6.75
N ILE A 16 9.00 2.10 -6.00
CA ILE A 16 8.52 3.11 -5.06
C ILE A 16 9.16 4.45 -5.40
N LYS A 17 8.33 5.47 -5.57
CA LYS A 17 8.74 6.85 -5.81
C LYS A 17 8.01 7.79 -4.87
N GLN A 18 8.68 8.87 -4.47
CA GLN A 18 7.99 10.00 -3.85
C GLN A 18 7.45 10.92 -4.93
N GLY A 19 6.30 11.53 -4.70
CA GLY A 19 5.76 12.56 -5.57
C GLY A 19 6.66 13.80 -5.63
N LEU A 20 6.40 14.71 -6.54
CA LEU A 20 7.28 15.82 -6.88
C LEU A 20 6.91 17.09 -6.12
N SER A 21 7.91 17.73 -5.53
CA SER A 21 7.74 19.06 -4.95
C SER A 21 7.81 20.14 -6.03
N VAL A 22 6.85 21.04 -6.07
CA VAL A 22 6.87 22.23 -6.94
C VAL A 22 8.06 23.18 -6.65
N ARG A 23 8.68 23.04 -5.49
CA ARG A 23 9.89 23.79 -5.10
C ARG A 23 11.19 23.09 -5.53
N SER A 24 11.12 21.88 -6.03
CA SER A 24 12.30 21.11 -6.43
C SER A 24 12.98 21.75 -7.65
N LYS A 25 14.30 21.50 -7.78
CA LYS A 25 15.04 21.89 -8.99
C LYS A 25 14.46 21.21 -10.23
N ILE A 26 14.07 19.95 -10.12
CA ILE A 26 13.45 19.18 -11.21
C ILE A 26 12.23 19.91 -11.76
N TRP A 27 11.30 20.32 -10.89
CA TRP A 27 10.12 21.07 -11.33
C TRP A 27 10.47 22.37 -12.09
N LYS A 28 11.51 23.04 -11.66
CA LYS A 28 11.92 24.34 -12.23
C LYS A 28 12.74 24.21 -13.51
N SER A 29 13.43 23.10 -13.73
CA SER A 29 14.38 22.93 -14.85
C SER A 29 13.94 21.93 -15.91
N SER A 30 12.87 21.15 -15.65
CA SER A 30 12.38 20.13 -16.58
C SER A 30 11.16 20.61 -17.34
N THR A 31 10.97 20.06 -18.55
CA THR A 31 9.74 20.27 -19.30
C THR A 31 8.57 19.52 -18.64
N ARG A 32 7.34 19.88 -19.02
CA ARG A 32 6.14 19.20 -18.58
C ARG A 32 6.19 17.71 -18.95
N GLU A 33 6.61 17.41 -20.18
CA GLU A 33 6.69 16.03 -20.68
C GLU A 33 7.68 15.20 -19.87
N GLU A 34 8.85 15.72 -19.56
CA GLU A 34 9.85 15.06 -18.72
C GLU A 34 9.32 14.78 -17.31
N ILE A 35 8.55 15.72 -16.73
CA ILE A 35 7.95 15.55 -15.42
C ILE A 35 6.86 14.47 -15.45
N GLU A 36 6.00 14.50 -16.46
CA GLU A 36 4.94 13.52 -16.63
C GLU A 36 5.49 12.10 -16.85
N ASP A 37 6.56 11.96 -17.62
CA ASP A 37 7.23 10.69 -17.86
C ASP A 37 7.85 10.09 -16.59
N LEU A 38 8.45 10.93 -15.75
CA LEU A 38 9.14 10.49 -14.55
C LEU A 38 8.20 10.29 -13.34
N TYR A 39 7.19 11.14 -13.19
CA TYR A 39 6.35 11.23 -11.99
C TYR A 39 4.86 11.04 -12.26
N GLY A 40 4.46 10.97 -13.53
CA GLY A 40 3.06 10.78 -13.89
C GLY A 40 2.52 9.43 -13.42
N LEU A 41 1.31 9.46 -12.90
CA LEU A 41 0.60 8.25 -12.51
C LEU A 41 0.25 7.40 -13.71
N GLN A 42 0.37 6.10 -13.55
CA GLN A 42 -0.02 5.10 -14.54
C GLN A 42 -1.11 4.20 -13.96
N LYS A 43 -1.83 3.54 -14.83
CA LYS A 43 -2.80 2.51 -14.43
C LYS A 43 -2.14 1.49 -13.50
N ASN A 44 -2.86 1.08 -12.48
CA ASN A 44 -2.43 0.16 -11.44
C ASN A 44 -1.44 0.74 -10.41
N ASP A 45 -1.03 1.99 -10.52
CA ASP A 45 -0.28 2.62 -9.44
C ASP A 45 -1.13 2.70 -8.16
N VAL A 46 -0.51 2.48 -7.03
CA VAL A 46 -1.09 2.73 -5.71
C VAL A 46 -0.45 3.97 -5.13
N VAL A 47 -1.27 4.97 -4.82
CA VAL A 47 -0.82 6.22 -4.22
C VAL A 47 -1.19 6.23 -2.75
N ILE A 48 -0.22 6.50 -1.88
CA ILE A 48 -0.42 6.58 -0.44
C ILE A 48 0.12 7.90 0.10
N LEU A 49 -0.60 8.51 1.05
CA LEU A 49 -0.08 9.67 1.75
C LEU A 49 1.07 9.28 2.68
N ARG A 50 2.12 10.10 2.69
CA ARG A 50 3.30 9.88 3.54
C ARG A 50 3.00 10.05 5.02
N LYS A 51 2.07 10.94 5.36
CA LYS A 51 1.73 11.22 6.76
C LYS A 51 0.87 10.08 7.32
N MET A 52 1.33 9.51 8.42
CA MET A 52 0.56 8.56 9.21
C MET A 52 -0.32 9.33 10.19
N TYR A 53 -1.62 9.15 10.09
CA TYR A 53 -2.56 9.78 11.04
C TYR A 53 -2.69 8.97 12.33
N SER A 54 -2.78 9.65 13.46
CA SER A 54 -2.91 9.03 14.78
C SER A 54 -4.19 8.19 14.95
N ASN A 55 -5.23 8.49 14.18
CA ASN A 55 -6.48 7.71 14.17
C ASN A 55 -6.41 6.39 13.39
N GLY A 56 -5.24 6.00 12.93
CA GLY A 56 -5.01 4.76 12.19
C GLY A 56 -5.50 4.76 10.75
N LYS A 57 -6.14 5.84 10.28
CA LYS A 57 -6.60 5.92 8.89
C LYS A 57 -5.42 6.19 7.97
N LYS A 58 -5.26 5.33 6.99
CA LYS A 58 -4.38 5.54 5.85
C LYS A 58 -5.25 5.79 4.62
N ILE A 59 -4.80 6.70 3.80
CA ILE A 59 -5.48 6.98 2.54
C ILE A 59 -4.58 6.42 1.45
N ALA A 60 -5.04 5.35 0.81
CA ALA A 60 -4.46 4.81 -0.40
C ALA A 60 -5.48 4.86 -1.54
N ALA A 61 -5.02 5.18 -2.71
CA ALA A 61 -5.83 5.21 -3.92
C ALA A 61 -5.20 4.31 -4.99
N LEU A 62 -6.03 3.52 -5.66
CA LEU A 62 -5.63 2.78 -6.84
C LEU A 62 -5.94 3.64 -8.08
N VAL A 63 -4.94 3.79 -8.95
CA VAL A 63 -5.10 4.45 -10.22
C VAL A 63 -5.73 3.46 -11.21
N GLU A 64 -6.97 3.69 -11.57
CA GLU A 64 -7.68 2.87 -12.56
C GLU A 64 -7.29 3.32 -13.97
N ASP A 65 -8.09 4.15 -14.59
CA ASP A 65 -7.78 4.66 -15.93
C ASP A 65 -7.83 6.19 -15.91
N THR A 66 -6.76 6.83 -16.36
CA THR A 66 -6.72 8.30 -16.37
C THR A 66 -6.62 8.81 -17.79
N LYS A 67 -7.59 9.64 -18.16
CA LYS A 67 -7.51 10.42 -19.41
C LYS A 67 -6.53 11.60 -19.29
N ILE A 68 -6.12 11.93 -18.09
CA ILE A 68 -5.24 13.06 -17.77
C ILE A 68 -4.08 12.54 -16.93
N VAL A 69 -2.88 12.91 -17.30
CA VAL A 69 -1.69 12.59 -16.51
C VAL A 69 -1.67 13.44 -15.23
N VAL A 70 -1.64 12.77 -14.10
CA VAL A 70 -1.57 13.40 -12.77
C VAL A 70 -0.19 13.17 -12.18
N VAL A 71 0.45 14.24 -11.72
CA VAL A 71 1.72 14.20 -11.00
C VAL A 71 1.47 14.43 -9.51
N PRO A 72 1.62 13.42 -8.65
CA PRO A 72 1.39 13.58 -7.23
C PRO A 72 2.40 14.51 -6.56
N SER A 73 1.96 15.20 -5.52
CA SER A 73 2.82 16.07 -4.72
C SER A 73 3.81 15.27 -3.85
N ALA A 74 4.83 15.94 -3.34
CA ALA A 74 5.82 15.36 -2.43
C ALA A 74 5.26 14.80 -1.11
N SER A 75 4.01 15.09 -0.79
CA SER A 75 3.31 14.49 0.36
C SER A 75 2.80 13.07 0.10
N SER A 76 2.96 12.57 -1.11
CA SER A 76 2.50 11.25 -1.54
C SER A 76 3.67 10.35 -1.91
N MET A 77 3.45 9.04 -1.76
CA MET A 77 4.28 7.99 -2.32
C MET A 77 3.53 7.29 -3.45
N ILE A 78 4.22 7.03 -4.54
CA ILE A 78 3.72 6.28 -5.70
C ILE A 78 4.34 4.89 -5.60
N ILE A 79 3.49 3.88 -5.52
CA ILE A 79 3.90 2.48 -5.48
C ILE A 79 3.38 1.83 -6.75
N ARG A 80 4.28 1.46 -7.64
CA ARG A 80 3.96 0.81 -8.92
C ARG A 80 4.21 -0.68 -8.80
N PRO A 81 3.15 -1.49 -8.68
CA PRO A 81 3.29 -2.92 -8.51
C PRO A 81 3.79 -3.59 -9.79
N ASP A 82 4.60 -4.62 -9.62
CA ASP A 82 4.85 -5.61 -10.65
C ASP A 82 3.61 -6.51 -10.74
N THR A 83 2.76 -6.26 -11.72
CA THR A 83 1.47 -6.95 -11.86
C THR A 83 1.59 -8.43 -12.18
N THR A 84 2.79 -8.91 -12.49
CA THR A 84 3.07 -10.36 -12.63
C THR A 84 3.24 -11.06 -11.29
N LYS A 85 3.48 -10.30 -10.22
CA LYS A 85 3.75 -10.81 -8.86
C LYS A 85 2.65 -10.47 -7.87
N ILE A 86 2.11 -9.27 -7.95
CA ILE A 86 1.12 -8.79 -7.00
C ILE A 86 -0.05 -8.10 -7.68
N PHE A 87 -1.27 -8.45 -7.25
CA PHE A 87 -2.48 -7.84 -7.74
C PHE A 87 -2.64 -6.42 -7.14
N PRO A 88 -2.81 -5.37 -7.97
CA PRO A 88 -2.76 -3.99 -7.50
C PRO A 88 -3.80 -3.65 -6.41
N LEU A 89 -5.03 -4.14 -6.55
CA LEU A 89 -6.07 -3.92 -5.55
C LEU A 89 -5.77 -4.62 -4.22
N TYR A 90 -5.13 -5.80 -4.27
CA TYR A 90 -4.64 -6.49 -3.08
C TYR A 90 -3.59 -5.66 -2.35
N LEU A 91 -2.61 -5.12 -3.07
CA LEU A 91 -1.58 -4.26 -2.49
C LEU A 91 -2.20 -3.01 -1.84
N LYS A 92 -3.16 -2.37 -2.52
CA LYS A 92 -3.89 -1.24 -1.97
C LYS A 92 -4.59 -1.62 -0.67
N ALA A 93 -5.35 -2.71 -0.68
CA ALA A 93 -6.06 -3.20 0.49
C ALA A 93 -5.11 -3.48 1.66
N PHE A 94 -4.02 -4.20 1.38
CA PHE A 94 -3.00 -4.48 2.39
C PHE A 94 -2.43 -3.20 3.03
N LEU A 95 -2.06 -2.21 2.22
CA LEU A 95 -1.52 -0.95 2.71
C LEU A 95 -2.53 -0.14 3.55
N GLU A 96 -3.80 -0.16 3.18
CA GLU A 96 -4.85 0.51 3.96
C GLU A 96 -5.13 -0.17 5.31
N PHE A 97 -5.03 -1.49 5.36
CA PHE A 97 -5.35 -2.27 6.56
C PHE A 97 -4.21 -2.42 7.55
N LEU A 98 -2.99 -2.13 7.17
CA LEU A 98 -1.89 -2.16 8.13
C LEU A 98 -2.15 -1.19 9.28
N PRO A 99 -2.18 -1.65 10.54
CA PRO A 99 -2.33 -0.76 11.67
C PRO A 99 -1.20 0.27 11.72
N SER A 100 -1.53 1.55 11.82
CA SER A 100 -0.54 2.63 11.75
C SER A 100 0.51 2.56 12.85
N ASP A 101 0.10 2.24 14.08
CA ASP A 101 0.98 2.06 15.24
C ASP A 101 1.99 0.93 15.01
N LYS A 102 1.54 -0.18 14.44
CA LYS A 102 2.40 -1.31 14.09
C LYS A 102 3.36 -0.96 12.97
N VAL A 103 2.90 -0.27 11.92
CA VAL A 103 3.76 0.18 10.82
C VAL A 103 4.82 1.17 11.31
N ILE A 104 4.44 2.11 12.17
CA ILE A 104 5.39 3.06 12.79
C ILE A 104 6.48 2.30 13.54
N LYS A 105 6.10 1.33 14.37
CA LYS A 105 7.04 0.52 15.14
C LYS A 105 7.92 -0.35 14.24
N GLU A 106 7.32 -1.05 13.29
CA GLU A 106 8.01 -1.96 12.37
C GLU A 106 9.03 -1.25 11.48
N LEU A 107 8.64 -0.12 10.93
CA LEU A 107 9.50 0.67 10.06
C LEU A 107 10.44 1.59 10.85
N LYS A 108 10.42 1.53 12.19
CA LYS A 108 11.24 2.36 13.07
C LYS A 108 11.14 3.85 12.69
N LEU A 109 9.92 4.31 12.46
CA LEU A 109 9.68 5.71 12.12
C LEU A 109 9.92 6.58 13.36
N THR A 110 11.10 7.13 13.46
CA THR A 110 11.59 7.86 14.64
C THR A 110 11.24 9.36 14.64
N SER A 111 10.77 9.87 13.49
CA SER A 111 10.42 11.29 13.42
C SER A 111 9.12 11.59 14.15
N LYS A 112 9.05 12.72 14.85
CA LYS A 112 7.80 13.22 15.47
C LYS A 112 6.63 13.35 14.48
N LYS A 113 6.92 13.37 13.19
CA LYS A 113 5.93 13.50 12.11
C LYS A 113 5.46 12.16 11.52
N HIS A 114 6.08 11.05 11.90
CA HIS A 114 5.76 9.71 11.37
C HIS A 114 5.53 9.68 9.86
N LEU A 115 6.50 10.22 9.11
CA LEU A 115 6.42 10.28 7.66
C LEU A 115 7.00 9.01 7.03
N LEU A 116 6.25 8.40 6.14
CA LEU A 116 6.74 7.33 5.30
C LEU A 116 7.80 7.84 4.33
N SER A 117 8.86 7.08 4.18
CA SER A 117 9.91 7.33 3.19
C SER A 117 10.03 6.16 2.21
N LYS A 118 10.67 6.40 1.08
CA LYS A 118 10.99 5.32 0.14
C LYS A 118 11.77 4.21 0.82
N GLY A 119 12.77 4.56 1.63
CA GLY A 119 13.60 3.59 2.35
C GLY A 119 12.83 2.75 3.35
N SER A 120 11.90 3.36 4.10
CA SER A 120 11.06 2.63 5.04
C SER A 120 10.07 1.70 4.33
N LEU A 121 9.36 2.20 3.31
CA LEU A 121 8.41 1.39 2.55
C LEU A 121 9.09 0.23 1.81
N SER A 122 10.30 0.42 1.30
CA SER A 122 11.05 -0.62 0.60
C SER A 122 11.27 -1.89 1.43
N LYS A 123 11.34 -1.75 2.74
CA LYS A 123 11.58 -2.84 3.70
C LYS A 123 10.29 -3.47 4.21
N LEU A 124 9.14 -2.89 3.91
CA LEU A 124 7.86 -3.43 4.35
C LEU A 124 7.66 -4.83 3.77
N LEU A 125 7.45 -5.81 4.63
CA LEU A 125 7.17 -7.18 4.22
C LEU A 125 5.68 -7.31 3.87
N VAL A 126 5.42 -7.79 2.68
CA VAL A 126 4.06 -8.00 2.14
C VAL A 126 3.79 -9.49 2.07
N PRO A 127 2.71 -9.99 2.70
CA PRO A 127 2.31 -11.39 2.50
C PRO A 127 1.90 -11.58 1.04
N LEU A 128 2.43 -12.62 0.41
CA LEU A 128 2.24 -12.86 -1.02
C LEU A 128 1.59 -14.23 -1.27
N PRO A 129 0.29 -14.38 -0.99
CA PRO A 129 -0.44 -15.60 -1.35
C PRO A 129 -0.51 -15.75 -2.88
N PRO A 130 -0.92 -16.92 -3.40
CA PRO A 130 -1.18 -17.09 -4.82
C PRO A 130 -2.09 -16.00 -5.39
N VAL A 131 -1.89 -15.61 -6.65
CA VAL A 131 -2.63 -14.50 -7.29
C VAL A 131 -4.15 -14.70 -7.23
N THR A 132 -4.62 -15.95 -7.35
CA THR A 132 -6.04 -16.29 -7.21
C THR A 132 -6.61 -15.94 -5.83
N GLU A 133 -5.83 -16.15 -4.78
CA GLU A 133 -6.21 -15.75 -3.42
C GLU A 133 -6.13 -14.23 -3.25
N GLN A 134 -5.14 -13.58 -3.83
CA GLN A 134 -5.05 -12.11 -3.82
C GLN A 134 -6.29 -11.47 -4.45
N ILE A 135 -6.75 -11.99 -5.58
CA ILE A 135 -7.97 -11.52 -6.25
C ILE A 135 -9.20 -11.74 -5.36
N ALA A 136 -9.37 -12.94 -4.82
CA ALA A 136 -10.50 -13.25 -3.96
C ALA A 136 -10.55 -12.37 -2.69
N LEU A 137 -9.39 -12.06 -2.11
CA LEU A 137 -9.26 -11.15 -0.98
C LEU A 137 -9.63 -9.71 -1.38
N SER A 138 -9.19 -9.27 -2.55
CA SER A 138 -9.46 -7.94 -3.08
C SER A 138 -10.95 -7.73 -3.37
N ASP A 139 -11.61 -8.74 -3.94
CA ASP A 139 -13.05 -8.69 -4.21
C ASP A 139 -13.87 -8.58 -2.92
N LYS A 140 -13.46 -9.28 -1.86
CA LYS A 140 -14.09 -9.15 -0.54
C LYS A 140 -13.88 -7.75 0.04
N TYR A 141 -12.68 -7.22 -0.09
CA TYR A 141 -12.35 -5.89 0.37
C TYR A 141 -13.17 -4.80 -0.33
N ASP A 142 -13.28 -4.88 -1.64
CA ASP A 142 -14.05 -3.91 -2.43
C ASP A 142 -15.55 -3.94 -2.08
N LYS A 143 -16.10 -5.14 -1.88
CA LYS A 143 -17.48 -5.32 -1.38
C LYS A 143 -17.68 -4.70 0.00
N VAL A 144 -16.73 -4.88 0.92
CA VAL A 144 -16.79 -4.27 2.25
C VAL A 144 -16.76 -2.75 2.15
N LYS A 145 -15.91 -2.15 1.33
CA LYS A 145 -15.89 -0.70 1.12
C LYS A 145 -17.18 -0.16 0.48
N THR A 146 -17.71 -0.88 -0.47
CA THR A 146 -19.00 -0.51 -1.10
C THR A 146 -20.16 -0.59 -0.10
N VAL A 147 -20.10 -1.54 0.83
CA VAL A 147 -21.11 -1.75 1.88
C VAL A 147 -20.92 -0.82 3.08
N ASP A 148 -19.72 -0.35 3.36
CA ASP A 148 -19.47 0.66 4.39
C ASP A 148 -20.21 1.98 4.09
N PHE A 149 -20.54 2.20 2.83
CA PHE A 149 -21.48 3.25 2.40
C PHE A 149 -22.95 2.95 2.80
N TYR A 150 -23.30 1.68 3.06
CA TYR A 150 -24.63 1.21 3.46
C TYR A 150 -24.63 0.49 4.83
N HIS A 151 -24.29 1.17 5.86
CA HIS A 151 -24.03 0.77 7.26
C HIS A 151 -24.90 -0.35 7.92
N ARG A 152 -25.83 -0.98 7.24
CA ARG A 152 -26.80 -1.90 7.89
C ARG A 152 -26.62 -3.39 7.61
N TYR A 153 -25.79 -3.81 6.66
CA TYR A 153 -25.67 -5.22 6.26
C TYR A 153 -24.25 -5.80 6.28
N ALA A 154 -23.30 -5.05 6.79
CA ALA A 154 -21.88 -5.31 6.59
C ALA A 154 -21.17 -6.11 7.68
N ASN A 155 -21.74 -6.22 8.89
CA ASN A 155 -21.03 -6.78 10.04
C ASN A 155 -20.41 -8.17 9.80
N PRO A 156 -21.10 -9.18 9.24
CA PRO A 156 -20.48 -10.49 9.06
C PRO A 156 -19.33 -10.52 8.05
N ILE A 157 -19.40 -9.68 7.02
CA ILE A 157 -18.37 -9.59 5.98
C ILE A 157 -17.15 -8.83 6.49
N ILE A 158 -17.38 -7.76 7.25
CA ILE A 158 -16.32 -6.97 7.91
C ILE A 158 -15.61 -7.86 8.94
N GLU A 159 -16.34 -8.62 9.76
CA GLU A 159 -15.75 -9.52 10.74
C GLU A 159 -14.89 -10.63 10.08
N GLN A 160 -15.35 -11.21 8.97
CA GLN A 160 -14.58 -12.18 8.21
C GLN A 160 -13.32 -11.59 7.63
N TYR A 161 -13.40 -10.37 7.11
CA TYR A 161 -12.26 -9.67 6.57
C TYR A 161 -11.26 -9.28 7.67
N ASP A 162 -11.74 -8.72 8.78
CA ASP A 162 -10.90 -8.38 9.93
C ASP A 162 -10.22 -9.63 10.50
N SER A 163 -10.92 -10.74 10.57
CA SER A 163 -10.36 -12.02 11.02
C SER A 163 -9.25 -12.51 10.09
N LEU A 164 -9.44 -12.36 8.78
CA LEU A 164 -8.44 -12.72 7.79
C LEU A 164 -7.22 -11.82 7.86
N MET A 165 -7.40 -10.50 7.98
CA MET A 165 -6.29 -9.55 8.11
C MET A 165 -5.55 -9.73 9.43
N LYS A 166 -6.26 -10.03 10.52
CA LYS A 166 -5.64 -10.43 11.79
C LYS A 166 -4.83 -11.72 11.65
N PHE A 167 -5.33 -12.69 10.92
CA PHE A 167 -4.61 -13.93 10.64
C PHE A 167 -3.33 -13.66 9.83
N LEU A 168 -3.42 -12.91 8.73
CA LEU A 168 -2.27 -12.52 7.93
C LEU A 168 -1.25 -11.73 8.75
N TRP A 169 -1.72 -10.82 9.60
CA TRP A 169 -0.86 -10.07 10.50
C TRP A 169 -0.17 -10.95 11.55
N ASN A 170 -0.87 -11.91 12.11
CA ASN A 170 -0.29 -12.85 13.06
C ASN A 170 0.76 -13.75 12.40
N CYS A 171 0.50 -14.23 11.18
CA CYS A 171 1.50 -14.95 10.37
C CYS A 171 2.75 -14.08 10.15
N TYR A 172 2.56 -12.83 9.77
CA TYR A 172 3.64 -11.86 9.59
C TYR A 172 4.50 -11.71 10.86
N GLN A 173 3.90 -11.59 12.03
CA GLN A 173 4.63 -11.45 13.30
C GLN A 173 5.40 -12.72 13.67
N THR A 174 4.84 -13.89 13.41
CA THR A 174 5.45 -15.18 13.74
C THR A 174 6.67 -15.44 12.83
N ASP A 175 6.51 -15.29 11.53
CA ASP A 175 7.58 -15.51 10.55
C ASP A 175 8.73 -14.52 10.69
N LYS A 176 8.44 -13.31 11.17
CA LYS A 176 9.47 -12.31 11.42
C LYS A 176 10.37 -12.68 12.60
N LYS A 177 9.84 -13.30 13.64
CA LYS A 177 10.65 -13.79 14.76
C LYS A 177 11.63 -14.86 14.31
N ASP A 178 11.22 -15.72 13.38
CA ASP A 178 12.05 -16.80 12.85
C ASP A 178 13.14 -16.30 11.87
N ILE A 179 12.96 -15.13 11.25
CA ILE A 179 13.94 -14.53 10.34
C ILE A 179 14.99 -13.68 11.09
N ILE A 180 14.64 -13.15 12.26
CA ILE A 180 15.51 -12.27 13.06
C ILE A 180 16.31 -13.06 14.12
N SER A 181 15.88 -14.25 14.42
CA SER A 181 16.62 -15.20 15.26
C SER A 181 17.62 -16.02 14.44
#